data_be035f6d59cfa0c4908b890d91135f7e
#
_entry.id   be035f6d59cfa0c4908b890d91135f7e
#
_cell.length_a   1.000
_cell.length_b   1.000
_cell.length_c   1.000
_cell.angle_alpha   90.00
_cell.angle_beta   90.00
_cell.angle_gamma   90.00
#
_symmetry.space_group_name_H-M   'P 1'
#
loop_
_entity.id
_entity.type
_entity.pdbx_description
1 polymer ?
#
loop_
_entity_poly.entity_id
_entity_poly.type
_entity_poly.pdbx_seq_one_letter_code
_entity_poly.pdbx_strand_id
1 'polypeptide(L)'
;MTRLRSGLLARLLACAAWTTLLAGAPGPAAALDDAGRLWLVAERAFDDKLHAVSHASLERLIQRYPADPRIPEATLLLGKVRLAQGSYEPALAAFRQAQTLTPLPGKPEEARFWEAETLFRMGRFDPARAAYDALIAANAASPFAPDALYGLAWSQLELKRRDAAIAAFRQLLDAFPEHVTAPSASYHLARALVEGKRHEEAIALLRPFPQKYRESKLVPDARYLLGVASLGAGQASEGIAELRGFINAYPGHELANQARRTIVDRLVKDGRKDDLAQEYRTLMAQSPATAEGVYDAGFIATRLGRPRDAEAAWATLRKDFPDHPLAARASYDLAQGAFGRGNFKDAATLARGAVKSPDEAVRAQAQLLVGESELKLKRPAPAHQAFQAAAETAGGQDPAVRFRALAGSGLALEELGKLADSLRYYDQVATDAPDKELRAWAKARRTAVAAQLKPVATKPAPGSKPAKPGETKSGKP
;
A
#
# COMPACT_ATOMS: atom_id res chain seq x y z
N MET A 1 -22.67 37.03 14.05
CA MET A 1 -23.87 37.84 14.12
C MET A 1 -24.12 38.55 12.81
N THR A 2 -25.21 38.09 12.15
CA THR A 2 -26.04 38.87 11.22
C THR A 2 -25.38 39.71 10.11
N ARG A 3 -25.36 39.14 8.90
CA ARG A 3 -25.78 39.75 7.62
C ARG A 3 -25.34 38.87 6.43
N LEU A 4 -26.21 37.95 6.03
CA LEU A 4 -26.19 37.32 4.69
C LEU A 4 -27.51 36.54 4.50
N ARG A 5 -28.61 37.26 4.44
CA ARG A 5 -29.92 36.78 3.97
C ARG A 5 -30.65 37.98 3.36
N SER A 6 -30.33 38.30 2.12
CA SER A 6 -31.20 39.13 1.25
C SER A 6 -30.60 39.19 -0.15
N GLY A 7 -30.95 38.23 -0.99
CA GLY A 7 -30.45 38.19 -2.37
C GLY A 7 -31.13 37.12 -3.27
N LEU A 8 -32.21 36.51 -2.82
CA LEU A 8 -32.85 35.41 -3.60
C LEU A 8 -34.36 35.59 -3.81
N LEU A 9 -34.90 36.82 -3.76
CA LEU A 9 -36.34 37.05 -3.92
C LEU A 9 -36.68 38.24 -4.86
N ALA A 10 -35.80 38.60 -5.78
CA ALA A 10 -36.04 39.73 -6.70
C ALA A 10 -35.76 39.37 -8.18
N ARG A 11 -36.10 38.15 -8.64
CA ARG A 11 -36.05 37.80 -10.10
C ARG A 11 -37.23 36.94 -10.54
N LEU A 12 -38.41 37.11 -9.97
CA LEU A 12 -39.63 36.40 -10.40
C LEU A 12 -40.79 37.40 -10.55
N LEU A 13 -40.64 38.51 -11.30
CA LEU A 13 -41.76 39.37 -11.72
C LEU A 13 -41.28 40.34 -12.81
N ALA A 14 -41.01 39.87 -14.01
CA ALA A 14 -40.98 40.67 -15.22
C ALA A 14 -40.93 39.79 -16.48
N CYS A 15 -42.02 39.15 -16.86
CA CYS A 15 -42.33 38.66 -18.22
C CYS A 15 -43.80 38.25 -18.29
N ALA A 16 -44.66 39.23 -18.06
CA ALA A 16 -46.05 39.11 -18.48
C ALA A 16 -46.34 40.33 -19.36
N ALA A 17 -46.19 40.14 -20.65
CA ALA A 17 -46.87 40.86 -21.73
C ALA A 17 -45.99 40.74 -23.00
N TRP A 18 -46.34 39.77 -23.82
CA TRP A 18 -46.47 39.91 -25.28
C TRP A 18 -47.06 38.60 -25.80
N THR A 19 -48.38 38.51 -25.70
CA THR A 19 -49.20 37.58 -26.50
C THR A 19 -49.55 38.31 -27.77
N THR A 20 -49.14 37.79 -28.92
CA THR A 20 -50.03 37.52 -30.07
C THR A 20 -49.22 37.08 -31.28
N LEU A 21 -49.76 36.03 -31.94
CA LEU A 21 -49.51 35.55 -33.28
C LEU A 21 -48.19 34.81 -33.58
N LEU A 22 -48.27 33.51 -33.43
CA LEU A 22 -48.30 32.56 -34.59
C LEU A 22 -48.70 31.19 -34.04
N ALA A 23 -49.96 30.83 -34.26
CA ALA A 23 -50.47 29.50 -34.02
C ALA A 23 -49.90 28.54 -35.08
N GLY A 24 -48.68 28.08 -34.88
CA GLY A 24 -48.23 26.80 -35.29
C GLY A 24 -48.52 25.86 -34.11
N ALA A 25 -49.53 25.05 -34.16
CA ALA A 25 -49.73 23.99 -33.18
C ALA A 25 -48.42 23.20 -33.06
N PRO A 26 -47.84 23.06 -31.83
CA PRO A 26 -46.79 22.08 -31.66
C PRO A 26 -47.41 20.75 -32.10
N GLY A 27 -46.87 20.18 -33.18
CA GLY A 27 -47.22 18.80 -33.56
C GLY A 27 -47.10 17.94 -32.27
N PRO A 28 -47.97 16.94 -32.07
CA PRO A 28 -47.94 16.14 -30.86
C PRO A 28 -46.50 15.71 -30.64
N ALA A 29 -45.92 16.17 -29.54
CA ALA A 29 -44.66 15.60 -29.08
C ALA A 29 -44.90 14.10 -29.03
N ALA A 30 -44.27 13.38 -29.98
CA ALA A 30 -44.50 11.95 -30.12
C ALA A 30 -44.26 11.33 -28.75
N ALA A 31 -45.32 10.88 -28.09
CA ALA A 31 -45.23 10.26 -26.79
C ALA A 31 -44.23 9.10 -26.94
N LEU A 32 -43.17 9.11 -26.17
CA LEU A 32 -42.20 8.02 -26.17
C LEU A 32 -42.94 6.71 -26.03
N ASP A 33 -42.68 5.78 -26.93
CA ASP A 33 -43.13 4.40 -26.81
C ASP A 33 -42.60 3.76 -25.55
N ASP A 34 -43.09 2.63 -25.11
CA ASP A 34 -42.64 1.97 -23.88
C ASP A 34 -41.16 1.57 -23.95
N ALA A 35 -40.66 1.20 -25.13
CA ALA A 35 -39.25 0.92 -25.36
C ALA A 35 -38.39 2.19 -25.20
N GLY A 36 -38.85 3.34 -25.74
CA GLY A 36 -38.20 4.64 -25.57
C GLY A 36 -38.15 5.12 -24.11
N ARG A 37 -39.23 4.85 -23.35
CA ARG A 37 -39.25 5.16 -21.91
C ARG A 37 -38.22 4.33 -21.13
N LEU A 38 -38.18 2.99 -21.42
CA LEU A 38 -37.18 2.10 -20.79
C LEU A 38 -35.76 2.54 -21.12
N TRP A 39 -35.49 2.91 -22.38
CA TRP A 39 -34.18 3.43 -22.78
C TRP A 39 -33.83 4.71 -22.04
N LEU A 40 -34.70 5.72 -22.03
CA LEU A 40 -34.45 6.99 -21.36
C LEU A 40 -34.22 6.81 -19.86
N VAL A 41 -35.01 5.94 -19.20
CA VAL A 41 -34.79 5.62 -17.78
C VAL A 41 -33.42 4.98 -17.57
N ALA A 42 -33.02 4.07 -18.46
CA ALA A 42 -31.74 3.38 -18.35
C ALA A 42 -30.55 4.33 -18.50
N GLU A 43 -30.57 5.22 -19.51
CA GLU A 43 -29.51 6.22 -19.72
C GLU A 43 -29.39 7.17 -18.51
N ARG A 44 -30.51 7.78 -18.09
CA ARG A 44 -30.51 8.70 -16.95
C ARG A 44 -30.06 8.03 -15.66
N ALA A 45 -30.56 6.81 -15.40
CA ALA A 45 -30.15 6.05 -14.23
C ALA A 45 -28.65 5.67 -14.26
N PHE A 46 -28.07 5.45 -15.44
CA PHE A 46 -26.63 5.22 -15.57
C PHE A 46 -25.83 6.48 -15.26
N ASP A 47 -26.21 7.64 -15.82
CA ASP A 47 -25.59 8.93 -15.57
C ASP A 47 -25.65 9.31 -14.07
N ASP A 48 -26.79 9.03 -13.44
CA ASP A 48 -27.01 9.25 -12.01
C ASP A 48 -26.37 8.16 -11.11
N LYS A 49 -25.62 7.21 -11.69
CA LYS A 49 -24.98 6.06 -10.99
C LYS A 49 -25.96 5.12 -10.30
N LEU A 50 -27.24 5.16 -10.68
CA LEU A 50 -28.28 4.25 -10.20
C LEU A 50 -28.25 2.93 -11.00
N HIS A 51 -27.13 2.21 -10.92
CA HIS A 51 -26.82 1.05 -11.76
C HIS A 51 -27.88 -0.07 -11.71
N ALA A 52 -28.53 -0.28 -10.55
CA ALA A 52 -29.57 -1.29 -10.41
C ALA A 52 -30.82 -0.95 -11.25
N VAL A 53 -31.21 0.34 -11.27
CA VAL A 53 -32.37 0.82 -12.06
C VAL A 53 -32.06 0.75 -13.55
N SER A 54 -30.86 1.21 -13.96
CA SER A 54 -30.37 1.12 -15.33
C SER A 54 -30.38 -0.32 -15.83
N HIS A 55 -29.81 -1.24 -15.05
CA HIS A 55 -29.76 -2.67 -15.34
C HIS A 55 -31.16 -3.27 -15.59
N ALA A 56 -32.10 -3.07 -14.65
CA ALA A 56 -33.45 -3.60 -14.76
C ALA A 56 -34.18 -3.03 -15.98
N SER A 57 -33.99 -1.76 -16.31
CA SER A 57 -34.63 -1.13 -17.48
C SER A 57 -34.04 -1.66 -18.78
N LEU A 58 -32.73 -1.86 -18.87
CA LEU A 58 -32.06 -2.43 -20.05
C LEU A 58 -32.46 -3.89 -20.27
N GLU A 59 -32.51 -4.70 -19.25
CA GLU A 59 -32.96 -6.10 -19.38
C GLU A 59 -34.42 -6.19 -19.88
N ARG A 60 -35.32 -5.36 -19.33
CA ARG A 60 -36.70 -5.28 -19.79
C ARG A 60 -36.80 -4.82 -21.25
N LEU A 61 -36.01 -3.82 -21.66
CA LEU A 61 -35.94 -3.34 -23.03
C LEU A 61 -35.53 -4.47 -23.98
N ILE A 62 -34.40 -5.12 -23.69
CA ILE A 62 -33.82 -6.18 -24.53
C ILE A 62 -34.77 -7.40 -24.63
N GLN A 63 -35.41 -7.78 -23.52
CA GLN A 63 -36.28 -8.94 -23.46
C GLN A 63 -37.64 -8.71 -24.14
N ARG A 64 -38.23 -7.50 -23.93
CA ARG A 64 -39.60 -7.23 -24.43
C ARG A 64 -39.64 -6.68 -25.84
N TYR A 65 -38.57 -6.01 -26.26
CA TYR A 65 -38.48 -5.30 -27.54
C TYR A 65 -37.22 -5.68 -28.34
N PRO A 66 -36.99 -6.99 -28.63
CA PRO A 66 -35.75 -7.46 -29.23
C PRO A 66 -35.47 -6.93 -30.65
N ALA A 67 -36.53 -6.42 -31.34
CA ALA A 67 -36.43 -5.82 -32.66
C ALA A 67 -36.28 -4.27 -32.61
N ASP A 68 -36.21 -3.68 -31.44
CA ASP A 68 -36.06 -2.23 -31.31
C ASP A 68 -34.69 -1.78 -31.83
N PRO A 69 -34.62 -0.69 -32.61
CA PRO A 69 -33.35 -0.21 -33.18
C PRO A 69 -32.30 0.20 -32.12
N ARG A 70 -32.69 0.41 -30.88
CA ARG A 70 -31.81 0.76 -29.74
C ARG A 70 -31.16 -0.46 -29.08
N ILE A 71 -31.51 -1.70 -29.49
CA ILE A 71 -30.95 -2.91 -28.85
C ILE A 71 -29.42 -2.97 -28.89
N PRO A 72 -28.72 -2.57 -29.98
CA PRO A 72 -27.26 -2.53 -29.97
C PRO A 72 -26.70 -1.62 -28.91
N GLU A 73 -27.18 -0.37 -28.78
CA GLU A 73 -26.79 0.59 -27.79
C GLU A 73 -27.16 0.12 -26.37
N ALA A 74 -28.38 -0.45 -26.22
CA ALA A 74 -28.85 -1.00 -24.95
C ALA A 74 -27.95 -2.15 -24.44
N THR A 75 -27.51 -3.01 -25.35
CA THR A 75 -26.59 -4.11 -25.02
C THR A 75 -25.22 -3.60 -24.62
N LEU A 76 -24.71 -2.58 -25.32
CA LEU A 76 -23.46 -1.93 -24.95
C LEU A 76 -23.56 -1.26 -23.56
N LEU A 77 -24.64 -0.51 -23.32
CA LEU A 77 -24.87 0.16 -22.03
C LEU A 77 -25.05 -0.86 -20.90
N LEU A 78 -25.74 -1.98 -21.15
CA LEU A 78 -25.88 -3.08 -20.19
C LEU A 78 -24.50 -3.65 -19.79
N GLY A 79 -23.59 -3.79 -20.76
CA GLY A 79 -22.20 -4.15 -20.50
C GLY A 79 -21.51 -3.18 -19.53
N LYS A 80 -21.64 -1.86 -19.79
CA LYS A 80 -21.07 -0.80 -18.92
C LYS A 80 -21.67 -0.82 -17.52
N VAL A 81 -22.98 -1.01 -17.40
CA VAL A 81 -23.68 -1.12 -16.11
C VAL A 81 -23.15 -2.32 -15.31
N ARG A 82 -23.07 -3.49 -15.95
CA ARG A 82 -22.55 -4.72 -15.32
C ARG A 82 -21.09 -4.57 -14.89
N LEU A 83 -20.28 -3.90 -15.70
CA LEU A 83 -18.90 -3.58 -15.36
C LEU A 83 -18.81 -2.67 -14.12
N ALA A 84 -19.65 -1.63 -14.06
CA ALA A 84 -19.73 -0.74 -12.90
C ALA A 84 -20.20 -1.44 -11.61
N GLN A 85 -21.02 -2.50 -11.75
CA GLN A 85 -21.46 -3.37 -10.66
C GLN A 85 -20.42 -4.44 -10.26
N GLY A 86 -19.26 -4.51 -10.94
CA GLY A 86 -18.26 -5.55 -10.73
C GLY A 86 -18.62 -6.93 -11.30
N SER A 87 -19.70 -7.02 -12.08
CA SER A 87 -20.14 -8.25 -12.73
C SER A 87 -19.40 -8.49 -14.04
N TYR A 88 -18.11 -8.83 -13.95
CA TYR A 88 -17.18 -8.83 -15.07
C TYR A 88 -17.52 -9.83 -16.18
N GLU A 89 -17.81 -11.11 -15.87
CA GLU A 89 -18.16 -12.11 -16.90
C GLU A 89 -19.46 -11.74 -17.65
N PRO A 90 -20.55 -11.33 -16.99
CA PRO A 90 -21.73 -10.83 -17.68
C PRO A 90 -21.50 -9.56 -18.50
N ALA A 91 -20.61 -8.66 -18.03
CA ALA A 91 -20.21 -7.47 -18.78
C ALA A 91 -19.47 -7.86 -20.06
N LEU A 92 -18.49 -8.75 -19.96
CA LEU A 92 -17.70 -9.28 -21.08
C LEU A 92 -18.61 -9.92 -22.14
N ALA A 93 -19.58 -10.74 -21.71
CA ALA A 93 -20.55 -11.34 -22.61
C ALA A 93 -21.37 -10.27 -23.36
N ALA A 94 -21.83 -9.23 -22.65
CA ALA A 94 -22.60 -8.14 -23.26
C ALA A 94 -21.78 -7.34 -24.27
N PHE A 95 -20.50 -7.04 -23.98
CA PHE A 95 -19.63 -6.34 -24.93
C PHE A 95 -19.35 -7.17 -26.19
N ARG A 96 -19.13 -8.48 -26.04
CA ARG A 96 -18.98 -9.38 -27.19
C ARG A 96 -20.24 -9.49 -28.01
N GLN A 97 -21.40 -9.57 -27.36
CA GLN A 97 -22.67 -9.55 -28.05
C GLN A 97 -22.88 -8.25 -28.81
N ALA A 98 -22.60 -7.10 -28.19
CA ALA A 98 -22.72 -5.78 -28.84
C ALA A 98 -21.91 -5.68 -30.14
N GLN A 99 -20.73 -6.32 -30.20
CA GLN A 99 -19.89 -6.35 -31.41
C GLN A 99 -20.50 -7.17 -32.57
N THR A 100 -21.45 -8.05 -32.30
CA THR A 100 -22.13 -8.89 -33.33
C THR A 100 -23.41 -8.29 -33.83
N LEU A 101 -23.95 -7.26 -33.19
CA LEU A 101 -25.22 -6.63 -33.54
C LEU A 101 -25.09 -5.67 -34.74
N THR A 102 -26.14 -5.54 -35.53
CA THR A 102 -26.20 -4.65 -36.68
C THR A 102 -27.44 -3.77 -36.60
N PRO A 103 -27.32 -2.43 -36.72
CA PRO A 103 -26.07 -1.67 -36.85
C PRO A 103 -25.20 -1.78 -35.62
N LEU A 104 -23.88 -1.62 -35.77
CA LEU A 104 -22.98 -1.57 -34.63
C LEU A 104 -23.33 -0.37 -33.74
N PRO A 105 -23.36 -0.53 -32.42
CA PRO A 105 -23.72 0.55 -31.51
C PRO A 105 -22.70 1.68 -31.56
N GLY A 106 -23.18 2.91 -31.62
CA GLY A 106 -22.37 4.11 -31.48
C GLY A 106 -21.11 4.14 -32.31
N LYS A 107 -19.95 4.22 -31.63
CA LYS A 107 -18.64 4.11 -32.23
C LYS A 107 -18.23 2.64 -32.26
N PRO A 108 -17.87 2.09 -33.44
CA PRO A 108 -17.58 0.64 -33.57
C PRO A 108 -16.53 0.09 -32.60
N GLU A 109 -15.59 0.93 -32.19
CA GLU A 109 -14.49 0.54 -31.29
C GLU A 109 -14.87 0.54 -29.82
N GLU A 110 -15.99 1.16 -29.44
CA GLU A 110 -16.36 1.33 -28.02
C GLU A 110 -16.57 -0.01 -27.32
N ALA A 111 -17.30 -0.93 -27.96
CA ALA A 111 -17.51 -2.25 -27.39
C ALA A 111 -16.22 -3.06 -27.24
N ARG A 112 -15.27 -2.90 -28.20
CA ARG A 112 -13.95 -3.53 -28.13
C ARG A 112 -13.09 -2.95 -27.00
N PHE A 113 -13.16 -1.63 -26.83
CA PHE A 113 -12.46 -0.96 -25.73
C PHE A 113 -12.95 -1.48 -24.36
N TRP A 114 -14.27 -1.51 -24.18
CA TRP A 114 -14.85 -1.99 -22.91
C TRP A 114 -14.65 -3.49 -22.68
N GLU A 115 -14.57 -4.30 -23.73
CA GLU A 115 -14.14 -5.70 -23.63
C GLU A 115 -12.73 -5.79 -23.08
N ALA A 116 -11.78 -5.04 -23.66
CA ALA A 116 -10.38 -5.02 -23.24
C ALA A 116 -10.24 -4.55 -21.78
N GLU A 117 -10.94 -3.47 -21.41
CA GLU A 117 -10.97 -2.93 -20.05
C GLU A 117 -11.54 -3.93 -19.04
N THR A 118 -12.57 -4.67 -19.43
CA THR A 118 -13.16 -5.72 -18.59
C THR A 118 -12.17 -6.86 -18.37
N LEU A 119 -11.49 -7.32 -19.41
CA LEU A 119 -10.47 -8.36 -19.34
C LEU A 119 -9.30 -7.91 -18.42
N PHE A 120 -8.89 -6.66 -18.54
CA PHE A 120 -7.86 -6.09 -17.67
C PHE A 120 -8.29 -6.12 -16.19
N ARG A 121 -9.51 -5.66 -15.88
CA ARG A 121 -10.05 -5.69 -14.50
C ARG A 121 -10.23 -7.09 -13.93
N MET A 122 -10.41 -8.09 -14.80
CA MET A 122 -10.43 -9.50 -14.42
C MET A 122 -9.02 -10.08 -14.15
N GLY A 123 -7.94 -9.32 -14.34
CA GLY A 123 -6.57 -9.82 -14.27
C GLY A 123 -6.16 -10.68 -15.47
N ARG A 124 -6.98 -10.69 -16.55
CA ARG A 124 -6.68 -11.44 -17.78
C ARG A 124 -5.83 -10.59 -18.72
N PHE A 125 -4.59 -10.32 -18.30
CA PHE A 125 -3.74 -9.30 -18.95
C PHE A 125 -3.31 -9.65 -20.39
N ASP A 126 -3.02 -10.91 -20.73
CA ASP A 126 -2.71 -11.29 -22.12
C ASP A 126 -3.91 -11.13 -23.08
N PRO A 127 -5.14 -11.61 -22.75
CA PRO A 127 -6.32 -11.29 -23.53
C PRO A 127 -6.64 -9.79 -23.62
N ALA A 128 -6.49 -9.03 -22.51
CA ALA A 128 -6.71 -7.59 -22.51
C ALA A 128 -5.75 -6.88 -23.47
N ARG A 129 -4.45 -7.21 -23.37
CA ARG A 129 -3.42 -6.74 -24.29
C ARG A 129 -3.80 -6.98 -25.76
N ALA A 130 -4.19 -8.21 -26.08
CA ALA A 130 -4.55 -8.57 -27.46
C ALA A 130 -5.78 -7.78 -27.95
N ALA A 131 -6.75 -7.52 -27.08
CA ALA A 131 -7.95 -6.75 -27.42
C ALA A 131 -7.61 -5.25 -27.64
N TYR A 132 -6.76 -4.66 -26.80
CA TYR A 132 -6.25 -3.29 -27.02
C TYR A 132 -5.45 -3.17 -28.31
N ASP A 133 -4.52 -4.10 -28.57
CA ASP A 133 -3.71 -4.15 -29.81
C ASP A 133 -4.64 -4.20 -31.05
N ALA A 134 -5.67 -5.07 -31.00
CA ALA A 134 -6.61 -5.20 -32.12
C ALA A 134 -7.44 -3.94 -32.36
N LEU A 135 -7.82 -3.21 -31.30
CA LEU A 135 -8.52 -1.93 -31.41
C LEU A 135 -7.63 -0.88 -32.10
N ILE A 136 -6.40 -0.73 -31.63
CA ILE A 136 -5.43 0.25 -32.15
C ILE A 136 -5.08 -0.07 -33.62
N ALA A 137 -4.88 -1.35 -33.93
CA ALA A 137 -4.60 -1.80 -35.29
C ALA A 137 -5.77 -1.58 -36.26
N ALA A 138 -7.02 -1.72 -35.79
CA ALA A 138 -8.20 -1.50 -36.60
C ALA A 138 -8.42 0.00 -36.93
N ASN A 139 -8.15 0.89 -35.97
CA ASN A 139 -8.30 2.33 -36.15
C ASN A 139 -7.41 3.10 -35.17
N ALA A 140 -6.21 3.45 -35.58
CA ALA A 140 -5.27 4.24 -34.79
C ALA A 140 -5.77 5.67 -34.47
N ALA A 141 -6.75 6.18 -35.22
CA ALA A 141 -7.39 7.49 -35.00
C ALA A 141 -8.68 7.39 -34.19
N SER A 142 -9.03 6.20 -33.67
CA SER A 142 -10.18 6.02 -32.82
C SER A 142 -10.14 6.94 -31.60
N PRO A 143 -11.27 7.54 -31.18
CA PRO A 143 -11.32 8.32 -29.94
C PRO A 143 -10.98 7.48 -28.69
N PHE A 144 -10.99 6.15 -28.81
CA PHE A 144 -10.58 5.22 -27.74
C PHE A 144 -9.09 4.82 -27.83
N ALA A 145 -8.37 5.20 -28.90
CA ALA A 145 -6.97 4.82 -29.09
C ALA A 145 -6.04 5.31 -27.97
N PRO A 146 -6.16 6.55 -27.44
CA PRO A 146 -5.30 6.99 -26.33
C PRO A 146 -5.51 6.14 -25.06
N ASP A 147 -6.78 5.88 -24.68
CA ASP A 147 -7.08 5.07 -23.52
C ASP A 147 -6.72 3.58 -23.73
N ALA A 148 -6.87 3.08 -24.96
CA ALA A 148 -6.43 1.74 -25.33
C ALA A 148 -4.90 1.59 -25.27
N LEU A 149 -4.13 2.58 -25.71
CA LEU A 149 -2.66 2.59 -25.57
C LEU A 149 -2.25 2.63 -24.10
N TYR A 150 -2.96 3.39 -23.28
CA TYR A 150 -2.72 3.43 -21.84
C TYR A 150 -3.03 2.06 -21.19
N GLY A 151 -4.16 1.44 -21.51
CA GLY A 151 -4.53 0.09 -21.04
C GLY A 151 -3.58 -1.00 -21.54
N LEU A 152 -3.12 -0.89 -22.79
CA LEU A 152 -2.09 -1.76 -23.37
C LEU A 152 -0.78 -1.68 -22.58
N ALA A 153 -0.30 -0.46 -22.30
CA ALA A 153 0.91 -0.26 -21.52
C ALA A 153 0.81 -0.89 -20.10
N TRP A 154 -0.31 -0.69 -19.42
CA TRP A 154 -0.55 -1.32 -18.13
C TRP A 154 -0.62 -2.84 -18.21
N SER A 155 -1.31 -3.40 -19.24
CA SER A 155 -1.34 -4.84 -19.48
C SER A 155 0.06 -5.42 -19.66
N GLN A 156 0.94 -4.71 -20.37
CA GLN A 156 2.34 -5.11 -20.57
C GLN A 156 3.14 -5.03 -19.24
N LEU A 157 2.91 -4.03 -18.39
CA LEU A 157 3.55 -3.93 -17.06
C LEU A 157 3.16 -5.11 -16.17
N GLU A 158 1.87 -5.46 -16.12
CA GLU A 158 1.39 -6.60 -15.35
C GLU A 158 1.97 -7.93 -15.84
N LEU A 159 2.19 -8.05 -17.14
CA LEU A 159 2.87 -9.19 -17.78
C LEU A 159 4.40 -9.15 -17.62
N LYS A 160 4.94 -8.16 -16.89
CA LYS A 160 6.40 -7.94 -16.70
C LYS A 160 7.16 -7.66 -18.00
N ARG A 161 6.48 -7.19 -19.04
CA ARG A 161 7.03 -6.84 -20.35
C ARG A 161 7.30 -5.34 -20.41
N ARG A 162 8.26 -4.86 -19.62
CA ARG A 162 8.54 -3.43 -19.41
C ARG A 162 8.82 -2.68 -20.71
N ASP A 163 9.66 -3.22 -21.59
CA ASP A 163 10.01 -2.53 -22.83
C ASP A 163 8.81 -2.34 -23.78
N ALA A 164 7.89 -3.31 -23.81
CA ALA A 164 6.65 -3.19 -24.55
C ALA A 164 5.72 -2.12 -23.94
N ALA A 165 5.66 -2.03 -22.61
CA ALA A 165 4.92 -0.96 -21.94
C ALA A 165 5.49 0.42 -22.24
N ILE A 166 6.83 0.56 -22.21
CA ILE A 166 7.53 1.79 -22.60
C ILE A 166 7.16 2.20 -24.04
N ALA A 167 7.14 1.24 -24.97
CA ALA A 167 6.77 1.51 -26.36
C ALA A 167 5.32 2.01 -26.48
N ALA A 168 4.37 1.38 -25.79
CA ALA A 168 2.96 1.77 -25.80
C ALA A 168 2.73 3.17 -25.19
N PHE A 169 3.37 3.49 -24.06
CA PHE A 169 3.30 4.84 -23.47
C PHE A 169 3.92 5.90 -24.41
N ARG A 170 5.03 5.60 -25.08
CA ARG A 170 5.61 6.51 -26.08
C ARG A 170 4.67 6.76 -27.23
N GLN A 171 4.09 5.70 -27.80
CA GLN A 171 3.12 5.81 -28.88
C GLN A 171 1.93 6.70 -28.48
N LEU A 172 1.45 6.59 -27.23
CA LEU A 172 0.39 7.46 -26.70
C LEU A 172 0.85 8.93 -26.71
N LEU A 173 2.03 9.21 -26.17
CA LEU A 173 2.52 10.59 -26.01
C LEU A 173 2.88 11.24 -27.35
N ASP A 174 3.31 10.45 -28.33
CA ASP A 174 3.66 10.92 -29.66
C ASP A 174 2.40 11.21 -30.48
N ALA A 175 1.40 10.30 -30.43
CA ALA A 175 0.18 10.43 -31.21
C ALA A 175 -0.88 11.35 -30.55
N PHE A 176 -0.91 11.41 -29.22
CA PHE A 176 -1.95 12.11 -28.45
C PHE A 176 -1.38 12.96 -27.31
N PRO A 177 -0.48 13.90 -27.57
CA PRO A 177 0.26 14.65 -26.55
C PRO A 177 -0.60 15.51 -25.65
N GLU A 178 -1.80 15.92 -26.12
CA GLU A 178 -2.76 16.78 -25.39
C GLU A 178 -3.92 15.99 -24.76
N HIS A 179 -3.91 14.66 -24.88
CA HIS A 179 -4.97 13.85 -24.30
C HIS A 179 -4.93 13.91 -22.77
N VAL A 180 -6.10 13.79 -22.12
CA VAL A 180 -6.24 13.86 -20.65
C VAL A 180 -5.37 12.83 -19.92
N THR A 181 -5.05 11.70 -20.54
CA THR A 181 -4.18 10.65 -19.99
C THR A 181 -2.69 10.93 -20.19
N ALA A 182 -2.30 11.92 -21.01
CA ALA A 182 -0.90 12.18 -21.32
C ALA A 182 -0.01 12.47 -20.09
N PRO A 183 -0.46 13.26 -19.07
CA PRO A 183 0.32 13.42 -17.84
C PRO A 183 0.58 12.10 -17.12
N SER A 184 -0.45 11.26 -16.99
CA SER A 184 -0.33 9.95 -16.35
C SER A 184 0.58 9.02 -17.15
N ALA A 185 0.42 8.98 -18.48
CA ALA A 185 1.29 8.20 -19.37
C ALA A 185 2.75 8.63 -19.27
N SER A 186 3.03 9.94 -19.28
CA SER A 186 4.38 10.50 -19.16
C SER A 186 5.03 10.12 -17.83
N TYR A 187 4.30 10.22 -16.72
CA TYR A 187 4.79 9.82 -15.40
C TYR A 187 5.07 8.31 -15.32
N HIS A 188 4.15 7.46 -15.79
CA HIS A 188 4.33 6.00 -15.73
C HIS A 188 5.41 5.51 -16.71
N LEU A 189 5.56 6.17 -17.85
CA LEU A 189 6.70 5.95 -18.76
C LEU A 189 8.02 6.23 -18.04
N ALA A 190 8.13 7.40 -17.39
CA ALA A 190 9.34 7.77 -16.66
C ALA A 190 9.63 6.78 -15.53
N ARG A 191 8.61 6.32 -14.79
CA ARG A 191 8.76 5.31 -13.75
C ARG A 191 9.26 3.98 -14.33
N ALA A 192 8.69 3.51 -15.43
CA ALA A 192 9.13 2.29 -16.09
C ALA A 192 10.59 2.38 -16.59
N LEU A 193 11.01 3.57 -17.07
CA LEU A 193 12.38 3.85 -17.46
C LEU A 193 13.33 3.83 -16.27
N VAL A 194 12.97 4.44 -15.12
CA VAL A 194 13.78 4.39 -13.90
C VAL A 194 13.95 2.96 -13.40
N GLU A 195 12.86 2.19 -13.34
CA GLU A 195 12.90 0.78 -12.97
C GLU A 195 13.73 -0.07 -13.95
N GLY A 196 13.75 0.32 -15.24
CA GLY A 196 14.59 -0.26 -16.28
C GLY A 196 16.03 0.27 -16.31
N LYS A 197 16.43 1.12 -15.34
CA LYS A 197 17.74 1.79 -15.25
C LYS A 197 18.08 2.70 -16.47
N ARG A 198 17.07 3.13 -17.21
CA ARG A 198 17.17 4.07 -18.34
C ARG A 198 16.99 5.50 -17.81
N HIS A 199 17.86 5.89 -16.87
CA HIS A 199 17.69 7.09 -16.07
C HIS A 199 17.72 8.38 -16.87
N GLU A 200 18.62 8.50 -17.87
CA GLU A 200 18.73 9.71 -18.71
C GLU A 200 17.43 9.99 -19.50
N GLU A 201 16.80 8.94 -20.00
CA GLU A 201 15.54 9.07 -20.72
C GLU A 201 14.40 9.48 -19.78
N ALA A 202 14.40 8.96 -18.55
CA ALA A 202 13.44 9.38 -17.53
C ALA A 202 13.63 10.86 -17.17
N ILE A 203 14.88 11.31 -17.00
CA ILE A 203 15.21 12.73 -16.71
C ILE A 203 14.69 13.63 -17.84
N ALA A 204 14.90 13.25 -19.10
CA ALA A 204 14.44 14.03 -20.25
C ALA A 204 12.93 14.24 -20.27
N LEU A 205 12.15 13.25 -19.79
CA LEU A 205 10.69 13.34 -19.66
C LEU A 205 10.24 14.13 -18.44
N LEU A 206 10.92 13.93 -17.31
CA LEU A 206 10.50 14.47 -16.03
C LEU A 206 10.85 15.95 -15.83
N ARG A 207 11.98 16.40 -16.41
CA ARG A 207 12.44 17.79 -16.29
C ARG A 207 11.41 18.81 -16.80
N PRO A 208 10.80 18.65 -18.00
CA PRO A 208 9.77 19.55 -18.48
C PRO A 208 8.38 19.29 -17.85
N PHE A 209 8.18 18.20 -17.14
CA PHE A 209 6.86 17.76 -16.67
C PHE A 209 6.11 18.83 -15.86
N PRO A 210 6.72 19.53 -14.86
CA PRO A 210 6.01 20.54 -14.06
C PRO A 210 5.53 21.75 -14.87
N GLN A 211 6.23 22.08 -15.94
CA GLN A 211 5.84 23.19 -16.82
C GLN A 211 4.79 22.76 -17.84
N LYS A 212 4.94 21.54 -18.40
CA LYS A 212 4.03 20.99 -19.40
C LYS A 212 2.67 20.62 -18.80
N TYR A 213 2.65 20.08 -17.59
CA TYR A 213 1.45 19.53 -16.95
C TYR A 213 1.17 20.22 -15.60
N ARG A 214 1.11 21.56 -15.57
CA ARG A 214 1.01 22.38 -14.35
C ARG A 214 -0.16 22.00 -13.44
N GLU A 215 -1.31 21.66 -14.04
CA GLU A 215 -2.55 21.30 -13.34
C GLU A 215 -2.58 19.82 -12.87
N SER A 216 -1.57 19.03 -13.23
CA SER A 216 -1.54 17.62 -12.88
C SER A 216 -1.22 17.43 -11.40
N LYS A 217 -2.00 16.59 -10.75
CA LYS A 217 -1.73 16.13 -9.37
C LYS A 217 -0.44 15.32 -9.24
N LEU A 218 0.14 14.87 -10.37
CA LEU A 218 1.38 14.08 -10.41
C LEU A 218 2.64 14.96 -10.42
N VAL A 219 2.53 16.30 -10.40
CA VAL A 219 3.69 17.19 -10.38
C VAL A 219 4.63 16.92 -9.19
N PRO A 220 4.13 16.73 -7.95
CA PRO A 220 5.00 16.38 -6.83
C PRO A 220 5.73 15.04 -7.04
N ASP A 221 4.99 13.99 -7.47
CA ASP A 221 5.56 12.67 -7.72
C ASP A 221 6.61 12.70 -8.83
N ALA A 222 6.35 13.46 -9.90
CA ALA A 222 7.29 13.64 -11.01
C ALA A 222 8.59 14.33 -10.56
N ARG A 223 8.52 15.34 -9.68
CA ARG A 223 9.71 15.99 -9.11
C ARG A 223 10.51 15.05 -8.23
N TYR A 224 9.83 14.27 -7.38
CA TYR A 224 10.50 13.24 -6.58
C TYR A 224 11.21 12.23 -7.49
N LEU A 225 10.51 11.73 -8.51
CA LEU A 225 11.03 10.73 -9.45
C LEU A 225 12.21 11.30 -10.27
N LEU A 226 12.20 12.59 -10.62
CA LEU A 226 13.32 13.28 -11.25
C LEU A 226 14.58 13.22 -10.40
N GLY A 227 14.43 13.54 -9.10
CA GLY A 227 15.56 13.43 -8.16
C GLY A 227 16.11 12.00 -8.06
N VAL A 228 15.23 11.00 -7.98
CA VAL A 228 15.61 9.58 -7.95
C VAL A 228 16.32 9.17 -9.25
N ALA A 229 15.78 9.59 -10.42
CA ALA A 229 16.38 9.32 -11.72
C ALA A 229 17.77 9.93 -11.85
N SER A 230 17.95 11.21 -11.42
CA SER A 230 19.24 11.90 -11.42
C SER A 230 20.27 11.18 -10.52
N LEU A 231 19.88 10.72 -9.35
CA LEU A 231 20.75 9.90 -8.50
C LEU A 231 21.14 8.57 -9.16
N GLY A 232 20.18 7.94 -9.86
CA GLY A 232 20.40 6.70 -10.60
C GLY A 232 21.33 6.86 -11.80
N ALA A 233 21.29 8.03 -12.47
CA ALA A 233 22.19 8.42 -13.55
C ALA A 233 23.60 8.79 -13.08
N GLY A 234 23.86 8.79 -11.75
CA GLY A 234 25.13 9.21 -11.18
C GLY A 234 25.27 10.72 -10.96
N GLN A 235 24.26 11.50 -11.29
CA GLN A 235 24.21 12.97 -11.15
C GLN A 235 23.87 13.33 -9.69
N ALA A 236 24.75 12.95 -8.72
CA ALA A 236 24.46 13.00 -7.30
C ALA A 236 24.06 14.39 -6.80
N SER A 237 24.81 15.43 -7.19
CA SER A 237 24.55 16.80 -6.74
C SER A 237 23.20 17.32 -7.27
N GLU A 238 22.88 17.05 -8.54
CA GLU A 238 21.62 17.43 -9.14
C GLU A 238 20.43 16.68 -8.51
N GLY A 239 20.55 15.36 -8.36
CA GLY A 239 19.49 14.55 -7.75
C GLY A 239 19.18 14.95 -6.30
N ILE A 240 20.23 15.28 -5.50
CA ILE A 240 20.04 15.82 -4.15
C ILE A 240 19.35 17.20 -4.20
N ALA A 241 19.73 18.08 -5.15
CA ALA A 241 19.11 19.39 -5.29
C ALA A 241 17.62 19.28 -5.65
N GLU A 242 17.26 18.37 -6.59
CA GLU A 242 15.88 18.11 -6.99
C GLU A 242 15.05 17.57 -5.81
N LEU A 243 15.58 16.60 -5.05
CA LEU A 243 14.88 16.05 -3.87
C LEU A 243 14.71 17.12 -2.78
N ARG A 244 15.67 18.00 -2.55
CA ARG A 244 15.52 19.14 -1.63
C ARG A 244 14.47 20.12 -2.11
N GLY A 245 14.47 20.43 -3.41
CA GLY A 245 13.45 21.28 -4.04
C GLY A 245 12.06 20.69 -3.89
N PHE A 246 11.92 19.37 -4.05
CA PHE A 246 10.67 18.65 -3.81
C PHE A 246 10.22 18.76 -2.34
N ILE A 247 11.10 18.48 -1.37
CA ILE A 247 10.78 18.55 0.06
C ILE A 247 10.34 19.97 0.46
N ASN A 248 11.03 20.99 -0.04
CA ASN A 248 10.71 22.38 0.27
C ASN A 248 9.35 22.82 -0.33
N ALA A 249 9.04 22.36 -1.54
CA ALA A 249 7.78 22.69 -2.21
C ALA A 249 6.59 21.89 -1.64
N TYR A 250 6.81 20.67 -1.17
CA TYR A 250 5.78 19.72 -0.74
C TYR A 250 6.13 19.04 0.58
N PRO A 251 6.31 19.80 1.68
CA PRO A 251 6.80 19.24 2.95
C PRO A 251 5.86 18.20 3.58
N GLY A 252 4.55 18.29 3.31
CA GLY A 252 3.52 17.35 3.78
C GLY A 252 3.24 16.18 2.83
N HIS A 253 3.97 16.06 1.72
CA HIS A 253 3.76 14.98 0.79
C HIS A 253 4.24 13.63 1.37
N GLU A 254 3.52 12.54 1.07
CA GLU A 254 3.86 11.19 1.58
C GLU A 254 5.29 10.75 1.26
N LEU A 255 5.85 11.17 0.12
CA LEU A 255 7.21 10.88 -0.31
C LEU A 255 8.27 11.80 0.33
N ALA A 256 7.91 12.85 1.09
CA ALA A 256 8.88 13.80 1.62
C ALA A 256 9.90 13.13 2.56
N ASN A 257 9.42 12.25 3.45
CA ASN A 257 10.30 11.49 4.33
C ASN A 257 11.20 10.50 3.57
N GLN A 258 10.68 9.87 2.52
CA GLN A 258 11.47 8.99 1.66
C GLN A 258 12.54 9.78 0.89
N ALA A 259 12.20 10.97 0.40
CA ALA A 259 13.16 11.87 -0.25
C ALA A 259 14.33 12.25 0.69
N ARG A 260 14.04 12.61 1.94
CA ARG A 260 15.08 12.90 2.96
C ARG A 260 16.00 11.71 3.19
N ARG A 261 15.43 10.53 3.40
CA ARG A 261 16.22 9.30 3.56
C ARG A 261 17.08 9.01 2.35
N THR A 262 16.54 9.17 1.13
CA THR A 262 17.28 8.99 -0.12
C THR A 262 18.48 9.94 -0.21
N ILE A 263 18.30 11.21 0.17
CA ILE A 263 19.42 12.19 0.26
C ILE A 263 20.47 11.71 1.24
N VAL A 264 20.06 11.36 2.47
CA VAL A 264 20.97 10.93 3.54
C VAL A 264 21.73 9.67 3.12
N ASP A 265 21.06 8.66 2.59
CA ASP A 265 21.70 7.42 2.15
C ASP A 265 22.69 7.67 1.02
N ARG A 266 22.37 8.60 0.09
CA ARG A 266 23.29 9.00 -0.95
C ARG A 266 24.53 9.72 -0.40
N LEU A 267 24.32 10.68 0.51
CA LEU A 267 25.43 11.39 1.16
C LEU A 267 26.33 10.46 1.99
N VAL A 268 25.74 9.46 2.67
CA VAL A 268 26.47 8.42 3.39
C VAL A 268 27.30 7.57 2.43
N LYS A 269 26.67 7.11 1.33
CA LYS A 269 27.33 6.28 0.31
C LYS A 269 28.51 7.00 -0.35
N ASP A 270 28.37 8.30 -0.59
CA ASP A 270 29.39 9.12 -1.21
C ASP A 270 30.45 9.62 -0.19
N GLY A 271 30.32 9.28 1.09
CA GLY A 271 31.23 9.71 2.16
C GLY A 271 31.17 11.22 2.47
N ARG A 272 30.11 11.92 2.07
CA ARG A 272 29.93 13.38 2.18
C ARG A 272 29.50 13.79 3.59
N LYS A 273 30.36 13.55 4.58
CA LYS A 273 30.07 13.81 6.01
C LYS A 273 29.78 15.27 6.31
N ASP A 274 30.46 16.21 5.63
CA ASP A 274 30.23 17.64 5.85
C ASP A 274 28.86 18.09 5.39
N ASP A 275 28.37 17.55 4.26
CA ASP A 275 27.01 17.80 3.77
C ASP A 275 25.95 17.21 4.70
N LEU A 276 26.19 15.99 5.23
CA LEU A 276 25.34 15.41 6.26
C LEU A 276 25.30 16.27 7.52
N ALA A 277 26.45 16.78 7.95
CA ALA A 277 26.53 17.66 9.11
C ALA A 277 25.83 19.00 8.84
N GLN A 278 25.91 19.50 7.63
CA GLN A 278 25.16 20.69 7.22
C GLN A 278 23.64 20.43 7.21
N GLU A 279 23.19 19.30 6.66
CA GLU A 279 21.76 18.92 6.67
C GLU A 279 21.21 18.83 8.10
N TYR A 280 21.96 18.18 9.00
CA TYR A 280 21.62 18.14 10.42
C TYR A 280 21.43 19.55 11.01
N ARG A 281 22.39 20.46 10.77
CA ARG A 281 22.29 21.84 11.26
C ARG A 281 21.09 22.59 10.70
N THR A 282 20.82 22.40 9.41
CA THR A 282 19.67 23.03 8.73
C THR A 282 18.36 22.59 9.36
N LEU A 283 18.19 21.28 9.58
CA LEU A 283 16.96 20.74 10.18
C LEU A 283 16.78 21.18 11.64
N MET A 284 17.85 21.20 12.43
CA MET A 284 17.81 21.64 13.83
C MET A 284 17.61 23.16 13.99
N ALA A 285 17.99 23.95 12.98
CA ALA A 285 17.78 25.41 12.96
C ALA A 285 16.45 25.83 12.33
N GLN A 286 15.68 24.89 11.79
CA GLN A 286 14.41 25.19 11.13
C GLN A 286 13.41 25.82 12.14
N SER A 287 12.83 26.95 11.77
CA SER A 287 11.82 27.62 12.60
C SER A 287 10.63 28.03 11.73
N PRO A 288 9.39 27.61 12.08
CA PRO A 288 9.10 26.70 13.17
C PRO A 288 9.65 25.28 12.89
N ALA A 289 10.07 24.59 13.96
CA ALA A 289 10.47 23.19 13.86
C ALA A 289 9.30 22.32 13.43
N THR A 290 9.60 21.24 12.69
CA THR A 290 8.63 20.21 12.32
C THR A 290 9.01 18.88 12.94
N ALA A 291 8.01 18.05 13.26
CA ALA A 291 8.26 16.73 13.83
C ALA A 291 9.14 15.87 12.91
N GLU A 292 8.88 15.93 11.61
CA GLU A 292 9.65 15.22 10.58
C GLU A 292 11.11 15.71 10.54
N GLY A 293 11.30 17.03 10.52
CA GLY A 293 12.64 17.62 10.46
C GLY A 293 13.48 17.23 11.68
N VAL A 294 12.91 17.30 12.87
CA VAL A 294 13.61 16.93 14.13
C VAL A 294 13.89 15.41 14.15
N TYR A 295 12.95 14.58 13.67
CA TYR A 295 13.18 13.14 13.57
C TYR A 295 14.33 12.81 12.60
N ASP A 296 14.32 13.42 11.42
CA ASP A 296 15.34 13.23 10.40
C ASP A 296 16.72 13.73 10.86
N ALA A 297 16.78 14.82 11.64
CA ALA A 297 18.01 15.27 12.28
C ALA A 297 18.61 14.18 13.20
N GLY A 298 17.78 13.54 14.03
CA GLY A 298 18.22 12.41 14.85
C GLY A 298 18.77 11.25 14.02
N PHE A 299 18.09 10.92 12.93
CA PHE A 299 18.52 9.89 11.99
C PHE A 299 19.89 10.23 11.34
N ILE A 300 20.06 11.47 10.88
CA ILE A 300 21.34 11.96 10.32
C ILE A 300 22.46 11.91 11.36
N ALA A 301 22.19 12.35 12.60
CA ALA A 301 23.16 12.29 13.69
C ALA A 301 23.64 10.85 13.95
N THR A 302 22.74 9.86 13.88
CA THR A 302 23.11 8.45 13.96
C THR A 302 24.07 8.04 12.85
N ARG A 303 23.80 8.45 11.61
CA ARG A 303 24.66 8.16 10.44
C ARG A 303 26.03 8.86 10.52
N LEU A 304 26.09 10.00 11.19
CA LEU A 304 27.35 10.71 11.50
C LEU A 304 28.15 10.09 12.65
N GLY A 305 27.63 9.07 13.32
CA GLY A 305 28.26 8.51 14.53
C GLY A 305 28.18 9.44 15.74
N ARG A 306 27.15 10.31 15.80
CA ARG A 306 26.92 11.27 16.88
C ARG A 306 25.69 10.86 17.72
N PRO A 307 25.78 9.80 18.54
CA PRO A 307 24.63 9.26 19.26
C PRO A 307 24.00 10.24 20.24
N ARG A 308 24.80 11.13 20.86
CA ARG A 308 24.29 12.17 21.78
C ARG A 308 23.43 13.20 21.07
N ASP A 309 23.81 13.58 19.86
CA ASP A 309 23.05 14.53 19.05
C ASP A 309 21.74 13.88 18.57
N ALA A 310 21.76 12.58 18.20
CA ALA A 310 20.57 11.81 17.85
C ALA A 310 19.59 11.74 19.02
N GLU A 311 20.10 11.43 20.22
CA GLU A 311 19.30 11.36 21.44
C GLU A 311 18.67 12.72 21.79
N ALA A 312 19.44 13.81 21.65
CA ALA A 312 18.95 15.16 21.89
C ALA A 312 17.80 15.54 20.91
N ALA A 313 17.97 15.25 19.62
CA ALA A 313 16.95 15.51 18.62
C ALA A 313 15.66 14.72 18.91
N TRP A 314 15.76 13.41 19.16
CA TRP A 314 14.59 12.58 19.44
C TRP A 314 13.95 12.88 20.81
N ALA A 315 14.71 13.34 21.79
CA ALA A 315 14.16 13.83 23.05
C ALA A 315 13.38 15.14 22.84
N THR A 316 13.87 16.04 21.99
CA THR A 316 13.17 17.26 21.57
C THR A 316 11.86 16.90 20.86
N LEU A 317 11.88 15.96 19.92
CA LEU A 317 10.69 15.51 19.23
C LEU A 317 9.60 15.01 20.21
N ARG A 318 9.98 14.19 21.16
CA ARG A 318 9.03 13.67 22.17
C ARG A 318 8.48 14.74 23.08
N LYS A 319 9.25 15.77 23.37
CA LYS A 319 8.85 16.88 24.23
C LYS A 319 7.92 17.84 23.50
N ASP A 320 8.29 18.24 22.28
CA ASP A 320 7.65 19.33 21.57
C ASP A 320 6.49 18.85 20.67
N PHE A 321 6.49 17.55 20.31
CA PHE A 321 5.47 16.92 19.47
C PHE A 321 4.97 15.58 20.05
N PRO A 322 4.50 15.54 21.30
CA PRO A 322 4.19 14.28 22.02
C PRO A 322 3.12 13.42 21.35
N ASP A 323 2.16 14.06 20.68
CA ASP A 323 1.04 13.37 20.01
C ASP A 323 1.34 13.00 18.55
N HIS A 324 2.49 13.41 18.02
CA HIS A 324 2.87 13.09 16.66
C HIS A 324 3.30 11.60 16.53
N PRO A 325 2.90 10.87 15.47
CA PRO A 325 3.27 9.47 15.29
C PRO A 325 4.80 9.20 15.37
N LEU A 326 5.61 10.14 14.89
CA LEU A 326 7.07 10.04 14.98
C LEU A 326 7.61 10.11 16.42
N ALA A 327 6.86 10.66 17.40
CA ALA A 327 7.31 10.66 18.80
C ALA A 327 7.39 9.24 19.37
N ALA A 328 6.45 8.36 18.98
CA ALA A 328 6.51 6.94 19.33
C ALA A 328 7.71 6.25 18.65
N ARG A 329 7.97 6.55 17.39
CA ARG A 329 9.15 6.04 16.68
C ARG A 329 10.45 6.51 17.31
N ALA A 330 10.57 7.81 17.63
CA ALA A 330 11.72 8.37 18.33
C ALA A 330 11.93 7.73 19.71
N SER A 331 10.83 7.42 20.42
CA SER A 331 10.89 6.67 21.69
C SER A 331 11.50 5.28 21.52
N TYR A 332 11.15 4.59 20.43
CA TYR A 332 11.74 3.29 20.10
C TYR A 332 13.24 3.41 19.76
N ASP A 333 13.63 4.39 18.93
CA ASP A 333 15.02 4.59 18.53
C ASP A 333 15.90 4.96 19.75
N LEU A 334 15.38 5.80 20.65
CA LEU A 334 16.03 6.09 21.95
C LEU A 334 16.15 4.84 22.83
N ALA A 335 15.10 4.00 22.86
CA ALA A 335 15.11 2.76 23.63
C ALA A 335 16.17 1.78 23.12
N GLN A 336 16.34 1.66 21.82
CA GLN A 336 17.39 0.84 21.20
C GLN A 336 18.79 1.35 21.59
N GLY A 337 18.99 2.66 21.55
CA GLY A 337 20.26 3.27 22.00
C GLY A 337 20.55 2.98 23.47
N ALA A 338 19.56 3.12 24.35
CA ALA A 338 19.69 2.79 25.76
C ALA A 338 19.98 1.30 25.99
N PHE A 339 19.30 0.42 25.27
CA PHE A 339 19.53 -1.04 25.32
C PHE A 339 20.94 -1.41 24.90
N GLY A 340 21.42 -0.85 23.80
CA GLY A 340 22.77 -1.09 23.29
C GLY A 340 23.89 -0.65 24.27
N ARG A 341 23.60 0.34 25.11
CA ARG A 341 24.52 0.77 26.20
C ARG A 341 24.37 -0.02 27.51
N GLY A 342 23.48 -1.00 27.55
CA GLY A 342 23.20 -1.79 28.76
C GLY A 342 22.27 -1.10 29.76
N ASN A 343 21.71 0.06 29.44
CA ASN A 343 20.76 0.75 30.30
C ASN A 343 19.34 0.20 30.08
N PHE A 344 19.12 -1.03 30.55
CA PHE A 344 17.88 -1.78 30.31
C PHE A 344 16.65 -1.16 30.98
N LYS A 345 16.82 -0.42 32.09
CA LYS A 345 15.73 0.27 32.76
C LYS A 345 15.17 1.40 31.92
N ASP A 346 16.02 2.25 31.36
CA ASP A 346 15.60 3.33 30.48
C ASP A 346 15.11 2.78 29.16
N ALA A 347 15.75 1.73 28.62
CA ALA A 347 15.30 1.04 27.42
C ALA A 347 13.85 0.55 27.56
N ALA A 348 13.51 -0.14 28.65
CA ALA A 348 12.16 -0.60 28.91
C ALA A 348 11.17 0.57 29.03
N THR A 349 11.55 1.65 29.71
CA THR A 349 10.68 2.82 29.91
C THR A 349 10.40 3.54 28.58
N LEU A 350 11.42 3.77 27.79
CA LEU A 350 11.31 4.40 26.47
C LEU A 350 10.52 3.55 25.48
N ALA A 351 10.80 2.23 25.45
CA ALA A 351 10.08 1.30 24.59
C ALA A 351 8.57 1.23 24.93
N ARG A 352 8.17 1.29 26.20
CA ARG A 352 6.77 1.39 26.59
C ARG A 352 6.08 2.64 26.03
N GLY A 353 6.79 3.75 25.87
CA GLY A 353 6.28 4.94 25.19
C GLY A 353 5.96 4.66 23.71
N ALA A 354 6.76 3.84 23.07
CA ALA A 354 6.59 3.46 21.66
C ALA A 354 5.48 2.43 21.40
N VAL A 355 5.05 1.67 22.41
CA VAL A 355 3.92 0.71 22.30
C VAL A 355 2.60 1.40 21.92
N LYS A 356 2.49 2.71 22.10
CA LYS A 356 1.31 3.49 21.70
C LYS A 356 1.34 3.91 20.22
N SER A 357 2.34 3.51 19.44
CA SER A 357 2.44 3.86 18.03
C SER A 357 1.22 3.39 17.24
N PRO A 358 0.67 4.20 16.31
CA PRO A 358 -0.31 3.74 15.34
C PRO A 358 0.27 2.72 14.35
N ASP A 359 1.59 2.75 14.13
CA ASP A 359 2.32 1.81 13.28
C ASP A 359 2.49 0.47 14.01
N GLU A 360 1.91 -0.60 13.46
CA GLU A 360 1.96 -1.96 14.03
C GLU A 360 3.37 -2.52 14.10
N ALA A 361 4.20 -2.24 13.10
CA ALA A 361 5.58 -2.70 13.08
C ALA A 361 6.39 -2.06 14.22
N VAL A 362 6.22 -0.75 14.45
CA VAL A 362 6.85 -0.04 15.57
C VAL A 362 6.33 -0.58 16.90
N ARG A 363 5.01 -0.83 17.03
CA ARG A 363 4.43 -1.41 18.25
C ARG A 363 5.02 -2.77 18.57
N ALA A 364 5.05 -3.68 17.59
CA ALA A 364 5.57 -5.02 17.78
C ALA A 364 7.06 -5.02 18.18
N GLN A 365 7.87 -4.21 17.50
CA GLN A 365 9.29 -4.05 17.81
C GLN A 365 9.52 -3.44 19.19
N ALA A 366 8.70 -2.45 19.58
CA ALA A 366 8.78 -1.84 20.90
C ALA A 366 8.41 -2.84 22.01
N GLN A 367 7.35 -3.62 21.83
CA GLN A 367 6.95 -4.67 22.76
C GLN A 367 8.03 -5.74 22.89
N LEU A 368 8.67 -6.16 21.79
CA LEU A 368 9.80 -7.06 21.80
C LEU A 368 10.96 -6.49 22.65
N LEU A 369 11.31 -5.22 22.44
CA LEU A 369 12.39 -4.56 23.16
C LEU A 369 12.08 -4.39 24.65
N VAL A 370 10.80 -4.15 25.02
CA VAL A 370 10.37 -4.19 26.42
C VAL A 370 10.63 -5.57 27.01
N GLY A 371 10.22 -6.63 26.34
CA GLY A 371 10.45 -8.01 26.80
C GLY A 371 11.93 -8.34 27.00
N GLU A 372 12.78 -8.00 26.02
CA GLU A 372 14.22 -8.20 26.10
C GLU A 372 14.86 -7.39 27.25
N SER A 373 14.43 -6.14 27.43
CA SER A 373 14.90 -5.29 28.52
C SER A 373 14.51 -5.83 29.91
N GLU A 374 13.24 -6.24 30.08
CA GLU A 374 12.75 -6.82 31.32
C GLU A 374 13.45 -8.14 31.68
N LEU A 375 13.76 -8.96 30.67
CA LEU A 375 14.51 -10.19 30.86
C LEU A 375 15.95 -9.90 31.34
N LYS A 376 16.61 -8.90 30.75
CA LYS A 376 17.93 -8.43 31.19
C LYS A 376 17.92 -7.89 32.60
N LEU A 377 16.80 -7.29 33.04
CA LEU A 377 16.56 -6.81 34.39
C LEU A 377 16.17 -7.92 35.39
N LYS A 378 16.18 -9.19 34.97
CA LYS A 378 15.76 -10.34 35.77
C LYS A 378 14.30 -10.25 36.24
N ARG A 379 13.44 -9.77 35.35
CA ARG A 379 12.00 -9.66 35.56
C ARG A 379 11.24 -10.51 34.54
N PRO A 380 11.25 -11.84 34.70
CA PRO A 380 10.74 -12.74 33.67
C PRO A 380 9.21 -12.65 33.47
N ALA A 381 8.43 -12.31 34.51
CA ALA A 381 6.97 -12.22 34.34
C ALA A 381 6.53 -11.04 33.44
N PRO A 382 6.98 -9.79 33.67
CA PRO A 382 6.73 -8.69 32.73
C PRO A 382 7.36 -8.95 31.35
N ALA A 383 8.52 -9.62 31.28
CA ALA A 383 9.14 -9.97 30.00
C ALA A 383 8.24 -10.90 29.15
N HIS A 384 7.69 -11.94 29.78
CA HIS A 384 6.79 -12.86 29.12
C HIS A 384 5.54 -12.15 28.57
N GLN A 385 4.91 -11.26 29.36
CA GLN A 385 3.76 -10.48 28.90
C GLN A 385 4.08 -9.61 27.68
N ALA A 386 5.24 -8.94 27.71
CA ALA A 386 5.67 -8.10 26.59
C ALA A 386 5.97 -8.92 25.33
N PHE A 387 6.60 -10.09 25.48
CA PHE A 387 6.86 -10.99 24.35
C PHE A 387 5.56 -11.56 23.76
N GLN A 388 4.58 -11.93 24.58
CA GLN A 388 3.29 -12.36 24.05
C GLN A 388 2.64 -11.26 23.22
N ALA A 389 2.56 -10.04 23.76
CA ALA A 389 2.01 -8.90 23.03
C ALA A 389 2.76 -8.62 21.72
N ALA A 390 4.11 -8.74 21.72
CA ALA A 390 4.92 -8.57 20.52
C ALA A 390 4.61 -9.63 19.46
N ALA A 391 4.46 -10.89 19.86
CA ALA A 391 4.15 -11.98 18.95
C ALA A 391 2.74 -11.86 18.36
N GLU A 392 1.77 -11.41 19.14
CA GLU A 392 0.39 -11.15 18.70
C GLU A 392 0.34 -9.97 17.72
N THR A 393 0.97 -8.85 18.07
CA THR A 393 1.00 -7.64 17.22
C THR A 393 1.72 -7.90 15.90
N ALA A 394 2.86 -8.60 15.91
CA ALA A 394 3.61 -8.92 14.70
C ALA A 394 2.84 -9.89 13.78
N GLY A 395 2.03 -10.79 14.33
CA GLY A 395 1.16 -11.71 13.59
C GLY A 395 1.91 -12.45 12.48
N GLY A 396 1.31 -12.45 11.29
CA GLY A 396 1.93 -12.99 10.06
C GLY A 396 2.72 -11.95 9.27
N GLN A 397 2.63 -10.68 9.63
CA GLN A 397 3.22 -9.56 8.86
C GLN A 397 4.72 -9.40 9.10
N ASP A 398 5.18 -9.65 10.35
CA ASP A 398 6.61 -9.63 10.71
C ASP A 398 7.01 -10.95 11.40
N PRO A 399 7.28 -12.00 10.62
CA PRO A 399 7.70 -13.30 11.18
C PRO A 399 8.98 -13.21 12.00
N ALA A 400 9.90 -12.29 11.67
CA ALA A 400 11.17 -12.15 12.40
C ALA A 400 10.92 -11.69 13.84
N VAL A 401 10.14 -10.62 14.03
CA VAL A 401 9.74 -10.14 15.35
C VAL A 401 8.91 -11.18 16.09
N ARG A 402 7.94 -11.78 15.41
CA ARG A 402 7.07 -12.81 16.01
C ARG A 402 7.86 -13.97 16.62
N PHE A 403 8.75 -14.58 15.84
CA PHE A 403 9.47 -15.77 16.32
C PHE A 403 10.57 -15.43 17.33
N ARG A 404 11.17 -14.23 17.26
CA ARG A 404 12.03 -13.72 18.34
C ARG A 404 11.25 -13.54 19.65
N ALA A 405 10.05 -13.00 19.58
CA ALA A 405 9.19 -12.81 20.73
C ALA A 405 8.74 -14.16 21.33
N LEU A 406 8.37 -15.14 20.50
CA LEU A 406 8.07 -16.51 20.98
C LEU A 406 9.28 -17.15 21.66
N ALA A 407 10.46 -17.02 21.11
CA ALA A 407 11.70 -17.49 21.72
C ALA A 407 11.98 -16.82 23.08
N GLY A 408 11.77 -15.48 23.14
CA GLY A 408 11.85 -14.71 24.37
C GLY A 408 10.83 -15.14 25.43
N SER A 409 9.59 -15.45 25.02
CA SER A 409 8.55 -16.01 25.91
C SER A 409 9.01 -17.35 26.51
N GLY A 410 9.60 -18.22 25.70
CA GLY A 410 10.16 -19.49 26.18
C GLY A 410 11.24 -19.27 27.25
N LEU A 411 12.19 -18.34 27.01
CA LEU A 411 13.24 -18.00 27.98
C LEU A 411 12.65 -17.42 29.30
N ALA A 412 11.68 -16.51 29.19
CA ALA A 412 11.05 -15.93 30.37
C ALA A 412 10.32 -16.97 31.21
N LEU A 413 9.62 -17.90 30.58
CA LEU A 413 8.96 -19.02 31.28
C LEU A 413 9.95 -19.97 31.92
N GLU A 414 11.08 -20.21 31.28
CA GLU A 414 12.16 -21.01 31.85
C GLU A 414 12.75 -20.34 33.10
N GLU A 415 13.01 -19.03 33.09
CA GLU A 415 13.45 -18.27 34.29
C GLU A 415 12.38 -18.25 35.40
N LEU A 416 11.09 -18.40 35.06
CA LEU A 416 10.00 -18.57 36.02
C LEU A 416 9.86 -20.00 36.59
N GLY A 417 10.68 -20.93 36.11
CA GLY A 417 10.56 -22.36 36.48
C GLY A 417 9.40 -23.08 35.79
N LYS A 418 8.67 -22.42 34.86
CA LYS A 418 7.55 -23.00 34.12
C LYS A 418 8.04 -23.77 32.90
N LEU A 419 8.83 -24.81 33.16
CA LEU A 419 9.55 -25.56 32.14
C LEU A 419 8.64 -26.20 31.09
N ALA A 420 7.52 -26.77 31.52
CA ALA A 420 6.55 -27.39 30.60
C ALA A 420 5.92 -26.39 29.63
N ASP A 421 5.62 -25.18 30.10
CA ASP A 421 5.06 -24.14 29.28
C ASP A 421 6.11 -23.58 28.29
N SER A 422 7.37 -23.46 28.72
CA SER A 422 8.46 -22.98 27.84
C SER A 422 8.68 -23.89 26.63
N LEU A 423 8.50 -25.21 26.80
CA LEU A 423 8.65 -26.19 25.69
C LEU A 423 7.71 -25.89 24.52
N ARG A 424 6.47 -25.45 24.78
CA ARG A 424 5.49 -25.14 23.71
C ARG A 424 6.01 -24.03 22.81
N TYR A 425 6.60 -22.99 23.39
CA TYR A 425 7.17 -21.88 22.64
C TYR A 425 8.41 -22.31 21.82
N TYR A 426 9.30 -23.11 22.43
CA TYR A 426 10.47 -23.64 21.73
C TYR A 426 10.08 -24.60 20.62
N ASP A 427 9.05 -25.43 20.78
CA ASP A 427 8.51 -26.30 19.73
C ASP A 427 8.02 -25.47 18.54
N GLN A 428 7.22 -24.44 18.77
CA GLN A 428 6.70 -23.60 17.72
C GLN A 428 7.81 -22.88 16.96
N VAL A 429 8.81 -22.33 17.68
CA VAL A 429 9.97 -21.68 17.03
C VAL A 429 10.81 -22.68 16.25
N ALA A 430 11.03 -23.88 16.79
CA ALA A 430 11.84 -24.93 16.17
C ALA A 430 11.22 -25.49 14.88
N THR A 431 9.87 -25.41 14.78
CA THR A 431 9.11 -25.93 13.62
C THR A 431 8.90 -24.83 12.58
N ASP A 432 8.43 -23.67 12.99
CA ASP A 432 7.79 -22.70 12.09
C ASP A 432 8.63 -21.44 11.80
N ALA A 433 9.68 -21.15 12.59
CA ALA A 433 10.47 -19.94 12.38
C ALA A 433 11.15 -19.98 10.99
N PRO A 434 11.13 -18.89 10.21
CA PRO A 434 11.80 -18.84 8.90
C PRO A 434 13.32 -18.87 9.02
N ASP A 435 13.87 -18.34 10.11
CA ASP A 435 15.31 -18.28 10.38
C ASP A 435 15.86 -19.63 10.82
N LYS A 436 16.88 -20.13 10.10
CA LYS A 436 17.49 -21.45 10.35
C LYS A 436 18.27 -21.51 11.67
N GLU A 437 18.95 -20.41 12.03
CA GLU A 437 19.76 -20.33 13.26
C GLU A 437 18.85 -20.29 14.48
N LEU A 438 17.77 -19.50 14.41
CA LEU A 438 16.77 -19.45 15.47
C LEU A 438 16.08 -20.79 15.68
N ARG A 439 15.75 -21.53 14.59
CA ARG A 439 15.21 -22.90 14.70
C ARG A 439 16.20 -23.85 15.38
N ALA A 440 17.47 -23.81 14.98
CA ALA A 440 18.50 -24.66 15.56
C ALA A 440 18.69 -24.37 17.05
N TRP A 441 18.73 -23.07 17.41
CA TRP A 441 18.80 -22.63 18.79
C TRP A 441 17.60 -23.12 19.61
N ALA A 442 16.38 -22.98 19.09
CA ALA A 442 15.17 -23.41 19.78
C ALA A 442 15.14 -24.95 19.98
N LYS A 443 15.59 -25.73 18.99
CA LYS A 443 15.73 -27.19 19.13
C LYS A 443 16.70 -27.57 20.26
N ALA A 444 17.85 -26.91 20.32
CA ALA A 444 18.83 -27.15 21.37
C ALA A 444 18.27 -26.79 22.76
N ARG A 445 17.59 -25.63 22.86
CA ARG A 445 16.99 -25.18 24.12
C ARG A 445 15.86 -26.11 24.59
N ARG A 446 14.99 -26.50 23.67
CA ARG A 446 13.94 -27.50 23.92
C ARG A 446 14.53 -28.80 24.49
N THR A 447 15.60 -29.30 23.90
CA THR A 447 16.25 -30.53 24.35
C THR A 447 16.79 -30.36 25.77
N ALA A 448 17.45 -29.26 26.07
CA ALA A 448 17.99 -28.95 27.38
C ALA A 448 16.89 -28.86 28.47
N VAL A 449 15.79 -28.15 28.16
CA VAL A 449 14.65 -28.02 29.08
C VAL A 449 13.94 -29.36 29.28
N ALA A 450 13.73 -30.13 28.22
CA ALA A 450 13.11 -31.47 28.31
C ALA A 450 13.93 -32.45 29.16
N ALA A 451 15.26 -32.31 29.15
CA ALA A 451 16.14 -33.10 30.03
C ALA A 451 15.94 -32.78 31.51
N GLN A 452 15.64 -31.49 31.85
CA GLN A 452 15.39 -31.09 33.24
C GLN A 452 14.03 -31.57 33.77
N LEU A 453 13.07 -31.85 32.89
CA LEU A 453 11.75 -32.35 33.25
C LEU A 453 11.70 -33.91 33.43
N LYS A 454 12.75 -34.61 32.98
CA LYS A 454 12.83 -36.05 33.23
C LYS A 454 13.10 -36.29 34.72
N PRO A 455 12.31 -37.17 35.40
CA PRO A 455 12.62 -37.51 36.78
C PRO A 455 14.05 -38.04 36.83
N VAL A 456 14.84 -37.53 37.78
CA VAL A 456 16.12 -38.13 38.14
C VAL A 456 15.81 -39.56 38.53
N ALA A 457 16.25 -40.55 37.75
CA ALA A 457 16.15 -41.93 38.16
C ALA A 457 16.88 -42.08 39.50
N THR A 458 16.13 -42.23 40.55
CA THR A 458 16.66 -42.49 41.88
C THR A 458 17.43 -43.80 41.78
N LYS A 459 18.77 -43.74 41.94
CA LYS A 459 19.60 -44.93 42.08
C LYS A 459 18.98 -45.75 43.20
N PRO A 460 18.66 -47.04 42.94
CA PRO A 460 18.17 -47.88 44.04
C PRO A 460 19.22 -47.91 45.15
N ALA A 461 18.79 -47.73 46.36
CA ALA A 461 19.63 -47.78 47.57
C ALA A 461 20.40 -49.09 47.58
N PRO A 462 21.73 -49.14 47.87
CA PRO A 462 22.48 -50.35 47.96
C PRO A 462 22.06 -51.07 49.27
N GLY A 463 21.33 -52.18 49.14
CA GLY A 463 21.08 -53.07 50.29
C GLY A 463 19.65 -53.58 50.48
N SER A 464 19.06 -54.24 49.50
CA SER A 464 18.02 -55.24 49.79
C SER A 464 18.38 -56.56 49.12
N LYS A 465 18.88 -57.52 49.91
CA LYS A 465 19.08 -58.90 49.48
C LYS A 465 17.74 -59.53 49.04
N PRO A 466 17.69 -60.29 47.96
CA PRO A 466 16.49 -61.00 47.57
C PRO A 466 16.19 -62.07 48.62
N ALA A 467 14.97 -62.11 49.13
CA ALA A 467 14.46 -63.18 50.00
C ALA A 467 14.38 -64.50 49.20
N LYS A 468 14.93 -65.57 49.76
CA LYS A 468 14.85 -66.93 49.17
C LYS A 468 13.39 -67.40 49.14
N PRO A 469 12.97 -68.14 48.12
CA PRO A 469 11.65 -68.76 48.06
C PRO A 469 11.57 -69.89 49.13
N GLY A 470 10.54 -69.76 49.99
CA GLY A 470 10.23 -70.76 51.01
C GLY A 470 9.64 -72.03 50.36
N GLU A 471 10.19 -73.17 50.75
CA GLU A 471 9.73 -74.54 50.44
C GLU A 471 8.33 -74.75 50.99
N THR A 472 7.38 -75.09 50.17
CA THR A 472 6.08 -75.65 50.57
C THR A 472 6.20 -77.07 50.90
N LYS A 473 6.09 -77.47 52.18
CA LYS A 473 5.94 -78.89 52.58
C LYS A 473 4.50 -79.34 52.28
N SER A 474 4.46 -80.41 51.46
CA SER A 474 3.28 -81.25 51.27
C SER A 474 2.92 -82.01 52.54
N GLY A 475 1.66 -82.02 52.89
CA GLY A 475 1.09 -82.93 53.87
C GLY A 475 -0.24 -83.48 53.39
N LYS A 476 -0.26 -84.75 53.10
CA LYS A 476 -1.42 -85.64 52.99
C LYS A 476 -1.67 -86.24 54.38
N PRO A 477 -2.79 -86.86 54.59
CA PRO A 477 -3.82 -87.43 53.72
C PRO A 477 -5.12 -86.64 53.57
#